data_a6719ab59e36936e5ee2584f0517054c
#
_entry.id   a6719ab59e36936e5ee2584f0517054c
#
_cell.length_a   1.000
_cell.length_b   1.000
_cell.length_c   1.000
_cell.angle_alpha   90.00
_cell.angle_beta   90.00
_cell.angle_gamma   90.00
#
_symmetry.space_group_name_H-M   'P 1'
#
loop_
_entity.id
_entity.type
_entity.pdbx_description
1 polymer ?
#
loop_
_entity_poly.entity_id
_entity_poly.type
_entity_poly.pdbx_seq_one_letter_code
_entity_poly.pdbx_strand_id
1 'polypeptide(L)'
;MKRNLLFAAVALVALVSCKETKSPFKRYVDNYAVVNIEAPDLSGITDNGKEVLNLYRFAADEVDAIYWEQYFGDKQSLLDGIEDPMQKTFAEINYGPWDRTTGKSFVQGYKDCPPGAGFYPADMTAEEFAAWNNPDKNSPYTLVRRTADGSLETVWYHDAYSSHIEKIGNYLKAAADITIKPSVAKYLLSKADALKTDNYYESALAWLDMDDSKMDLVIGPNEAADDQLLGIKRSYEAFVLLKNQAHTDELMQYVSRIAEFQEDLPGEPAYKTFQPGAGSNIFSCDALYYAGKANAGIKVIALNLPFDADVQRERGTRTILLENVIKAKYNHIVGPGGEVLLEPEYAAHLSPDAFFWNTAFREVAHGLGVKETIDGKGSVEKALGSAAVTMEEVKANTAGVLLVCKLQDHYDIHHIFTKEDALATFFASLVSSERFGEGSSLGRANIIIYNYLAQAGAFPRKASNQYALDFQKMESALSDLTALVLKTQATGDKAFADQFESQYSKLSSNYDSDRRSLSLENIPADIRFSFQH
;
A
#
# COMPACT_ATOMS: atom_id res chain seq x y z
N MET A 1 -5.85 -86.63 33.57
CA MET A 1 -4.82 -85.85 32.88
C MET A 1 -5.49 -85.06 31.75
N LYS A 2 -5.76 -83.75 31.95
CA LYS A 2 -6.34 -82.90 30.95
C LYS A 2 -5.33 -81.72 30.68
N ARG A 3 -4.80 -81.70 29.46
CA ARG A 3 -3.89 -80.60 28.99
C ARG A 3 -4.72 -79.41 28.52
N ASN A 4 -4.58 -78.30 29.19
CA ASN A 4 -5.13 -77.04 28.75
C ASN A 4 -4.17 -76.42 27.77
N LEU A 5 -4.63 -76.14 26.52
CA LEU A 5 -3.97 -75.33 25.55
C LEU A 5 -4.46 -73.85 25.73
N LEU A 6 -3.54 -73.00 26.11
CA LEU A 6 -3.76 -71.55 26.09
C LEU A 6 -3.48 -71.06 24.67
N PHE A 7 -4.48 -70.45 24.01
CA PHE A 7 -4.31 -69.65 22.79
C PHE A 7 -4.01 -68.22 23.20
N ALA A 8 -2.80 -67.79 22.92
CA ALA A 8 -2.45 -66.37 23.01
C ALA A 8 -2.83 -65.67 21.69
N ALA A 9 -3.85 -64.82 21.74
CA ALA A 9 -4.21 -63.95 20.64
C ALA A 9 -3.28 -62.72 20.68
N VAL A 10 -2.36 -62.60 19.71
CA VAL A 10 -1.56 -61.41 19.48
C VAL A 10 -2.41 -60.43 18.69
N ALA A 11 -2.89 -59.39 19.35
CA ALA A 11 -3.54 -58.24 18.69
C ALA A 11 -2.45 -57.37 18.06
N LEU A 12 -2.34 -57.41 16.73
CA LEU A 12 -1.53 -56.47 15.95
C LEU A 12 -2.25 -55.10 15.92
N VAL A 13 -1.86 -54.20 16.79
CA VAL A 13 -2.28 -52.78 16.67
C VAL A 13 -1.46 -52.16 15.54
N ALA A 14 -2.06 -52.04 14.38
CA ALA A 14 -1.53 -51.22 13.29
C ALA A 14 -1.60 -49.76 13.70
N LEU A 15 -0.49 -49.19 14.16
CA LEU A 15 -0.31 -47.76 14.28
C LEU A 15 -0.30 -47.18 12.87
N VAL A 16 -1.47 -46.77 12.39
CA VAL A 16 -1.57 -45.87 11.23
C VAL A 16 -1.04 -44.52 11.70
N SER A 17 0.26 -44.29 11.50
CA SER A 17 0.84 -42.97 11.57
C SER A 17 0.24 -42.17 10.41
N CYS A 18 -0.81 -41.40 10.67
CA CYS A 18 -1.21 -40.34 9.80
C CYS A 18 -0.04 -39.35 9.76
N LYS A 19 0.82 -39.46 8.74
CA LYS A 19 1.64 -38.33 8.34
C LYS A 19 0.65 -37.24 7.91
N GLU A 20 0.46 -36.22 8.76
CA GLU A 20 -0.17 -34.97 8.32
C GLU A 20 0.60 -34.52 7.10
N THR A 21 0.02 -34.69 5.93
CA THR A 21 0.56 -34.09 4.70
C THR A 21 0.41 -32.58 4.88
N LYS A 22 1.53 -31.92 5.17
CA LYS A 22 1.53 -30.44 5.30
C LYS A 22 0.94 -29.86 4.01
N SER A 23 -0.06 -28.99 4.15
CA SER A 23 -0.67 -28.30 3.02
C SER A 23 0.42 -27.63 2.15
N PRO A 24 0.36 -27.77 0.83
CA PRO A 24 1.26 -27.07 -0.08
C PRO A 24 1.10 -25.53 0.01
N PHE A 25 -0.05 -25.05 0.52
CA PHE A 25 -0.36 -23.64 0.69
C PHE A 25 0.23 -23.04 1.96
N LYS A 26 0.70 -23.86 2.91
CA LYS A 26 1.30 -23.36 4.16
C LYS A 26 2.37 -22.29 3.89
N ARG A 27 3.27 -22.53 2.94
CA ARG A 27 4.35 -21.57 2.59
C ARG A 27 3.84 -20.23 2.06
N TYR A 28 2.70 -20.24 1.34
CA TYR A 28 2.09 -19.02 0.82
C TYR A 28 1.43 -18.20 1.93
N VAL A 29 0.77 -18.89 2.88
CA VAL A 29 0.17 -18.24 4.06
C VAL A 29 1.25 -17.73 5.01
N ASP A 30 2.33 -18.49 5.22
CA ASP A 30 3.46 -18.11 6.08
C ASP A 30 4.25 -16.90 5.52
N ASN A 31 4.10 -16.58 4.23
CA ASN A 31 4.64 -15.35 3.65
C ASN A 31 3.94 -14.07 4.18
N TYR A 32 2.86 -14.22 4.95
CA TYR A 32 2.16 -13.12 5.59
C TYR A 32 2.24 -13.29 7.11
N ALA A 33 3.12 -12.52 7.77
CA ALA A 33 3.21 -12.56 9.23
C ALA A 33 1.89 -12.12 9.87
N VAL A 34 1.41 -12.90 10.83
CA VAL A 34 0.20 -12.53 11.59
C VAL A 34 0.55 -11.44 12.59
N VAL A 35 -0.06 -10.28 12.46
CA VAL A 35 0.06 -9.18 13.41
C VAL A 35 -1.26 -9.03 14.15
N ASN A 36 -1.21 -9.20 15.46
CA ASN A 36 -2.33 -8.83 16.30
C ASN A 36 -2.31 -7.30 16.45
N ILE A 37 -3.35 -6.64 15.98
CA ILE A 37 -3.53 -5.24 16.35
C ILE A 37 -3.94 -5.25 17.83
N GLU A 38 -3.00 -4.86 18.69
CA GLU A 38 -3.27 -4.65 20.10
C GLU A 38 -4.41 -3.65 20.25
N ALA A 39 -5.27 -3.88 21.24
CA ALA A 39 -6.32 -2.90 21.54
C ALA A 39 -5.64 -1.54 21.81
N PRO A 40 -5.92 -0.51 21.01
CA PRO A 40 -5.27 0.78 21.17
C PRO A 40 -5.62 1.36 22.55
N ASP A 41 -4.80 2.26 23.07
CA ASP A 41 -5.13 3.00 24.27
C ASP A 41 -6.32 3.93 23.98
N LEU A 42 -7.51 3.46 24.30
CA LEU A 42 -8.76 4.21 24.19
C LEU A 42 -9.09 5.00 25.46
N SER A 43 -8.18 5.11 26.45
CA SER A 43 -8.42 5.81 27.71
C SER A 43 -8.79 7.29 27.53
N GLY A 44 -8.32 7.91 26.44
CA GLY A 44 -8.65 9.27 26.06
C GLY A 44 -9.92 9.41 25.18
N ILE A 45 -10.62 8.31 24.90
CA ILE A 45 -11.84 8.29 24.08
C ILE A 45 -13.06 8.10 24.99
N THR A 46 -14.06 8.98 24.83
CA THR A 46 -15.33 8.88 25.58
C THR A 46 -16.12 7.63 25.19
N ASP A 47 -17.09 7.23 26.01
CA ASP A 47 -17.92 6.05 25.67
C ASP A 47 -18.70 6.27 24.36
N ASN A 48 -19.19 7.47 24.08
CA ASN A 48 -19.78 7.81 22.79
C ASN A 48 -18.75 7.68 21.66
N GLY A 49 -17.50 8.05 21.89
CA GLY A 49 -16.43 7.89 20.92
C GLY A 49 -16.12 6.42 20.61
N LYS A 50 -16.16 5.56 21.63
CA LYS A 50 -16.01 4.10 21.43
C LYS A 50 -17.16 3.53 20.61
N GLU A 51 -18.38 4.02 20.85
CA GLU A 51 -19.54 3.62 20.05
C GLU A 51 -19.42 4.10 18.60
N VAL A 52 -18.90 5.30 18.36
CA VAL A 52 -18.58 5.78 17.00
C VAL A 52 -17.58 4.86 16.32
N LEU A 53 -16.52 4.42 17.01
CA LEU A 53 -15.53 3.46 16.44
C LEU A 53 -16.18 2.11 16.11
N ASN A 54 -17.11 1.61 16.91
CA ASN A 54 -17.87 0.39 16.61
C ASN A 54 -18.71 0.56 15.33
N LEU A 55 -19.40 1.70 15.19
CA LEU A 55 -20.19 2.01 13.99
C LEU A 55 -19.31 2.15 12.74
N TYR A 56 -18.11 2.72 12.88
CA TYR A 56 -17.12 2.76 11.79
C TYR A 56 -16.69 1.35 11.38
N ARG A 57 -16.47 0.46 12.33
CA ARG A 57 -16.13 -0.94 12.05
C ARG A 57 -17.26 -1.66 11.32
N PHE A 58 -18.52 -1.51 11.78
CA PHE A 58 -19.67 -2.12 11.08
C PHE A 58 -19.83 -1.58 9.65
N ALA A 59 -19.58 -0.30 9.43
CA ALA A 59 -19.56 0.27 8.09
C ALA A 59 -18.42 -0.33 7.23
N ALA A 60 -17.26 -0.54 7.82
CA ALA A 60 -16.11 -1.16 7.15
C ALA A 60 -16.34 -2.64 6.82
N ASP A 61 -17.06 -3.40 7.67
CA ASP A 61 -17.44 -4.80 7.38
C ASP A 61 -18.33 -4.90 6.12
N GLU A 62 -19.24 -3.93 5.92
CA GLU A 62 -20.05 -3.88 4.67
C GLU A 62 -19.19 -3.52 3.45
N VAL A 63 -18.15 -2.69 3.63
CA VAL A 63 -17.15 -2.42 2.56
C VAL A 63 -16.36 -3.67 2.20
N ASP A 64 -16.02 -4.50 3.18
CA ASP A 64 -15.36 -5.78 2.94
C ASP A 64 -16.21 -6.71 2.05
N ALA A 65 -17.51 -6.77 2.33
CA ALA A 65 -18.46 -7.52 1.52
C ALA A 65 -18.57 -6.96 0.09
N ILE A 66 -18.71 -5.64 -0.06
CA ILE A 66 -18.72 -4.98 -1.39
C ILE A 66 -17.45 -5.34 -2.17
N TYR A 67 -16.29 -5.28 -1.55
CA TYR A 67 -15.05 -5.53 -2.26
C TYR A 67 -14.90 -6.98 -2.72
N TRP A 68 -15.38 -7.96 -1.95
CA TRP A 68 -15.45 -9.35 -2.39
C TRP A 68 -16.31 -9.48 -3.67
N GLU A 69 -17.49 -8.86 -3.69
CA GLU A 69 -18.37 -8.85 -4.87
C GLU A 69 -17.72 -8.12 -6.06
N GLN A 70 -17.05 -7.01 -5.78
CA GLN A 70 -16.43 -6.15 -6.78
C GLN A 70 -15.21 -6.79 -7.45
N TYR A 71 -14.34 -7.43 -6.68
CA TYR A 71 -13.10 -7.99 -7.18
C TYR A 71 -13.26 -9.39 -7.77
N PHE A 72 -14.01 -10.24 -7.10
CA PHE A 72 -14.18 -11.64 -7.50
C PHE A 72 -15.64 -12.02 -7.74
N GLY A 73 -16.53 -11.79 -6.78
CA GLY A 73 -17.92 -12.21 -6.77
C GLY A 73 -18.31 -12.93 -5.48
N ASP A 74 -18.86 -14.15 -5.59
CA ASP A 74 -19.41 -14.89 -4.46
C ASP A 74 -18.31 -15.55 -3.61
N LYS A 75 -17.97 -14.88 -2.49
CA LYS A 75 -17.01 -15.34 -1.48
C LYS A 75 -17.35 -16.73 -0.95
N GLN A 76 -18.62 -16.93 -0.57
CA GLN A 76 -19.04 -18.16 0.10
C GLN A 76 -18.92 -19.36 -0.83
N SER A 77 -19.36 -19.22 -2.07
CA SER A 77 -19.26 -20.26 -3.09
C SER A 77 -17.80 -20.65 -3.36
N LEU A 78 -16.89 -19.69 -3.42
CA LEU A 78 -15.46 -19.97 -3.57
C LEU A 78 -14.91 -20.76 -2.37
N LEU A 79 -15.14 -20.30 -1.15
CA LEU A 79 -14.58 -20.88 0.04
C LEU A 79 -15.16 -22.29 0.32
N ASP A 80 -16.43 -22.52 0.03
CA ASP A 80 -17.06 -23.84 0.17
C ASP A 80 -16.49 -24.88 -0.82
N GLY A 81 -16.04 -24.41 -1.98
CA GLY A 81 -15.38 -25.25 -2.99
C GLY A 81 -13.92 -25.63 -2.67
N ILE A 82 -13.31 -25.04 -1.63
CA ILE A 82 -11.92 -25.31 -1.24
C ILE A 82 -11.91 -26.21 0.00
N GLU A 83 -11.25 -27.37 -0.09
CA GLU A 83 -11.15 -28.33 1.04
C GLU A 83 -9.97 -28.00 1.98
N ASP A 84 -8.82 -27.55 1.43
CA ASP A 84 -7.60 -27.27 2.21
C ASP A 84 -7.74 -25.97 3.01
N PRO A 85 -7.65 -25.99 4.36
CA PRO A 85 -7.79 -24.80 5.19
C PRO A 85 -6.76 -23.70 4.90
N MET A 86 -5.51 -24.09 4.53
CA MET A 86 -4.48 -23.10 4.17
C MET A 86 -4.77 -22.45 2.83
N GLN A 87 -5.33 -23.21 1.89
CA GLN A 87 -5.79 -22.64 0.61
C GLN A 87 -6.97 -21.68 0.82
N LYS A 88 -7.92 -22.01 1.73
CA LYS A 88 -8.99 -21.06 2.12
C LYS A 88 -8.40 -19.76 2.67
N THR A 89 -7.50 -19.88 3.66
CA THR A 89 -6.82 -18.70 4.22
C THR A 89 -6.11 -17.88 3.15
N PHE A 90 -5.45 -18.54 2.19
CA PHE A 90 -4.78 -17.83 1.11
C PHE A 90 -5.77 -17.16 0.15
N ALA A 91 -6.94 -17.77 -0.09
CA ALA A 91 -8.02 -17.15 -0.85
C ALA A 91 -8.61 -15.94 -0.11
N GLU A 92 -8.74 -15.99 1.21
CA GLU A 92 -9.18 -14.85 2.02
C GLU A 92 -8.17 -13.69 2.00
N ILE A 93 -6.86 -13.97 2.10
CA ILE A 93 -5.80 -12.95 1.98
C ILE A 93 -5.87 -12.25 0.62
N ASN A 94 -6.17 -12.98 -0.45
CA ASN A 94 -6.18 -12.47 -1.81
C ASN A 94 -7.55 -11.96 -2.29
N TYR A 95 -8.62 -12.16 -1.53
CA TYR A 95 -10.02 -11.85 -1.91
C TYR A 95 -10.45 -12.53 -3.21
N GLY A 96 -10.00 -13.76 -3.42
CA GLY A 96 -10.34 -14.51 -4.62
C GLY A 96 -9.43 -15.70 -4.86
N PRO A 97 -9.56 -16.37 -6.01
CA PRO A 97 -8.77 -17.55 -6.36
C PRO A 97 -7.39 -17.21 -6.95
N TRP A 98 -6.98 -15.94 -6.95
CA TRP A 98 -5.78 -15.44 -7.62
C TRP A 98 -4.74 -14.92 -6.63
N ASP A 99 -3.51 -15.34 -6.80
CA ASP A 99 -2.37 -14.71 -6.13
C ASP A 99 -2.19 -13.28 -6.67
N ARG A 100 -2.40 -12.29 -5.82
CA ARG A 100 -2.37 -10.86 -6.21
C ARG A 100 -0.99 -10.38 -6.66
N THR A 101 0.08 -11.10 -6.34
CA THR A 101 1.43 -10.72 -6.78
C THR A 101 1.74 -11.21 -8.19
N THR A 102 1.08 -12.29 -8.62
CA THR A 102 1.35 -12.92 -9.91
C THR A 102 0.16 -12.92 -10.87
N GLY A 103 -1.04 -12.63 -10.39
CA GLY A 103 -2.28 -12.75 -11.13
C GLY A 103 -2.70 -14.21 -11.43
N LYS A 104 -1.91 -15.20 -10.97
CA LYS A 104 -2.14 -16.62 -11.28
C LYS A 104 -3.20 -17.22 -10.39
N SER A 105 -4.07 -18.04 -11.00
CA SER A 105 -5.01 -18.84 -10.23
C SER A 105 -4.29 -19.94 -9.46
N PHE A 106 -4.65 -20.10 -8.19
CA PHE A 106 -4.22 -21.19 -7.33
C PHE A 106 -5.37 -22.13 -6.93
N VAL A 107 -6.58 -21.86 -7.43
CA VAL A 107 -7.76 -22.71 -7.20
C VAL A 107 -8.14 -23.41 -8.50
N GLN A 108 -8.28 -24.73 -8.44
CA GLN A 108 -8.62 -25.53 -9.61
C GLN A 108 -9.98 -25.11 -10.19
N GLY A 109 -10.06 -25.01 -11.52
CA GLY A 109 -11.27 -24.61 -12.24
C GLY A 109 -11.36 -23.12 -12.54
N TYR A 110 -10.51 -22.29 -11.95
CA TYR A 110 -10.45 -20.85 -12.25
C TYR A 110 -9.30 -20.54 -13.21
N LYS A 111 -9.55 -19.63 -14.16
CA LYS A 111 -8.51 -19.02 -15.01
C LYS A 111 -7.73 -17.97 -14.20
N ASP A 112 -6.61 -17.51 -14.75
CA ASP A 112 -5.86 -16.39 -14.19
C ASP A 112 -6.73 -15.13 -14.08
N CYS A 113 -6.36 -14.21 -13.18
CA CYS A 113 -7.09 -12.96 -12.97
C CYS A 113 -7.18 -12.16 -14.28
N PRO A 114 -8.38 -11.78 -14.72
CA PRO A 114 -8.48 -10.89 -15.87
C PRO A 114 -7.91 -9.50 -15.51
N PRO A 115 -7.27 -8.79 -16.47
CA PRO A 115 -6.67 -7.47 -16.19
C PRO A 115 -7.66 -6.45 -15.60
N GLY A 116 -8.93 -6.57 -15.92
CA GLY A 116 -9.98 -5.71 -15.39
C GLY A 116 -10.65 -6.24 -14.12
N ALA A 117 -10.09 -7.27 -13.48
CA ALA A 117 -10.70 -7.93 -12.31
C ALA A 117 -12.21 -8.16 -12.50
N GLY A 118 -13.02 -7.89 -11.47
CA GLY A 118 -14.48 -7.96 -11.56
C GLY A 118 -15.18 -6.66 -12.07
N PHE A 119 -14.44 -5.64 -12.52
CA PHE A 119 -15.01 -4.38 -12.99
C PHE A 119 -15.60 -4.48 -14.40
N TYR A 120 -15.06 -5.37 -15.22
CA TYR A 120 -15.42 -5.55 -16.63
C TYR A 120 -15.76 -7.00 -16.94
N PRO A 121 -16.49 -7.28 -18.04
CA PRO A 121 -16.59 -8.63 -18.56
C PRO A 121 -15.20 -9.21 -18.83
N ALA A 122 -14.94 -10.44 -18.43
CA ALA A 122 -13.62 -11.06 -18.54
C ALA A 122 -13.11 -11.22 -19.99
N ASP A 123 -14.03 -11.14 -20.96
CA ASP A 123 -13.76 -11.22 -22.41
C ASP A 123 -13.64 -9.85 -23.08
N MET A 124 -13.89 -8.75 -22.35
CA MET A 124 -13.84 -7.39 -22.92
C MET A 124 -12.40 -6.98 -23.19
N THR A 125 -12.15 -6.32 -24.33
CA THR A 125 -10.86 -5.72 -24.67
C THR A 125 -10.88 -4.20 -24.54
N ALA A 126 -9.67 -3.61 -24.46
CA ALA A 126 -9.53 -2.15 -24.43
C ALA A 126 -10.05 -1.50 -25.72
N GLU A 127 -9.90 -2.17 -26.87
CA GLU A 127 -10.40 -1.70 -28.16
C GLU A 127 -11.93 -1.72 -28.22
N GLU A 128 -12.58 -2.78 -27.70
CA GLU A 128 -14.04 -2.84 -27.58
C GLU A 128 -14.54 -1.71 -26.69
N PHE A 129 -13.92 -1.50 -25.54
CA PHE A 129 -14.27 -0.40 -24.64
C PHE A 129 -14.09 0.96 -25.31
N ALA A 130 -12.99 1.19 -26.04
CA ALA A 130 -12.74 2.44 -26.74
C ALA A 130 -13.80 2.73 -27.80
N ALA A 131 -14.21 1.71 -28.57
CA ALA A 131 -15.22 1.82 -29.62
C ALA A 131 -16.65 1.99 -29.08
N TRP A 132 -16.91 1.58 -27.84
CA TRP A 132 -18.23 1.67 -27.23
C TRP A 132 -18.61 3.11 -26.88
N ASN A 133 -19.77 3.56 -27.37
CA ASN A 133 -20.28 4.91 -27.09
C ASN A 133 -21.26 4.89 -25.91
N ASN A 134 -20.72 5.19 -24.71
CA ASN A 134 -21.52 5.32 -23.49
C ASN A 134 -20.97 6.50 -22.68
N PRO A 135 -21.79 7.45 -22.21
CA PRO A 135 -21.33 8.64 -21.49
C PRO A 135 -20.67 8.32 -20.14
N ASP A 136 -21.12 7.25 -19.48
CA ASP A 136 -20.71 6.89 -18.13
C ASP A 136 -19.56 5.87 -18.08
N LYS A 137 -19.11 5.38 -19.25
CA LYS A 137 -18.08 4.33 -19.31
C LYS A 137 -16.77 4.71 -18.61
N ASN A 138 -16.41 5.99 -18.66
CA ASN A 138 -15.19 6.53 -18.04
C ASN A 138 -15.38 6.94 -16.58
N SER A 139 -16.57 6.81 -16.01
CA SER A 139 -16.76 7.04 -14.57
C SER A 139 -15.95 6.03 -13.77
N PRO A 140 -15.19 6.48 -12.74
CA PRO A 140 -14.48 5.58 -11.83
C PRO A 140 -15.42 4.72 -10.98
N TYR A 141 -16.70 5.02 -10.96
CA TYR A 141 -17.71 4.47 -10.05
C TYR A 141 -18.79 3.67 -10.77
N THR A 142 -18.46 3.09 -11.92
CA THR A 142 -19.36 2.19 -12.67
C THR A 142 -18.68 0.85 -12.96
N LEU A 143 -19.48 -0.22 -12.90
CA LEU A 143 -19.12 -1.51 -13.47
C LEU A 143 -19.51 -1.53 -14.95
N VAL A 144 -18.80 -2.27 -15.77
CA VAL A 144 -19.22 -2.62 -17.12
C VAL A 144 -19.72 -4.06 -17.11
N ARG A 145 -20.87 -4.30 -17.73
CA ARG A 145 -21.52 -5.62 -17.78
C ARG A 145 -21.94 -5.93 -19.21
N ARG A 146 -22.15 -7.23 -19.50
CA ARG A 146 -22.81 -7.65 -20.74
C ARG A 146 -24.30 -7.82 -20.48
N THR A 147 -25.09 -7.23 -21.36
CA THR A 147 -26.53 -7.47 -21.42
C THR A 147 -26.82 -8.85 -22.03
N ALA A 148 -28.08 -9.28 -21.99
CA ALA A 148 -28.48 -10.59 -22.50
C ALA A 148 -28.22 -10.77 -24.01
N ASP A 149 -28.20 -9.68 -24.79
CA ASP A 149 -27.88 -9.67 -26.23
C ASP A 149 -26.38 -9.54 -26.52
N GLY A 150 -25.53 -9.49 -25.46
CA GLY A 150 -24.09 -9.40 -25.55
C GLY A 150 -23.50 -7.99 -25.68
N SER A 151 -24.35 -6.96 -25.73
CA SER A 151 -23.91 -5.56 -25.73
C SER A 151 -23.33 -5.16 -24.35
N LEU A 152 -22.62 -4.01 -24.28
CA LEU A 152 -22.10 -3.47 -23.03
C LEU A 152 -23.08 -2.50 -22.41
N GLU A 153 -23.17 -2.51 -21.08
CA GLU A 153 -23.87 -1.53 -20.25
C GLU A 153 -23.04 -1.11 -19.05
N THR A 154 -23.29 0.09 -18.52
CA THR A 154 -22.75 0.56 -17.25
C THR A 154 -23.76 0.33 -16.13
N VAL A 155 -23.25 -0.11 -14.96
CA VAL A 155 -24.04 -0.20 -13.73
C VAL A 155 -23.32 0.64 -12.68
N TRP A 156 -24.00 1.66 -12.14
CA TRP A 156 -23.42 2.51 -11.10
C TRP A 156 -23.18 1.72 -9.81
N TYR A 157 -22.15 2.10 -9.04
CA TYR A 157 -21.81 1.40 -7.79
C TYR A 157 -22.95 1.50 -6.77
N HIS A 158 -23.60 2.65 -6.68
CA HIS A 158 -24.74 2.83 -5.77
C HIS A 158 -25.93 1.90 -6.10
N ASP A 159 -26.12 1.49 -7.36
CA ASP A 159 -27.12 0.50 -7.75
C ASP A 159 -26.62 -0.92 -7.52
N ALA A 160 -25.41 -1.22 -7.97
CA ALA A 160 -24.81 -2.55 -7.87
C ALA A 160 -24.69 -3.06 -6.42
N TYR A 161 -24.37 -2.15 -5.50
CA TYR A 161 -24.11 -2.47 -4.08
C TYR A 161 -25.14 -1.84 -3.13
N SER A 162 -26.35 -1.54 -3.62
CA SER A 162 -27.36 -0.75 -2.92
C SER A 162 -27.68 -1.25 -1.50
N SER A 163 -27.75 -2.57 -1.29
CA SER A 163 -28.05 -3.16 0.02
C SER A 163 -26.95 -2.90 1.06
N HIS A 164 -25.67 -2.96 0.67
CA HIS A 164 -24.53 -2.66 1.52
C HIS A 164 -24.41 -1.16 1.77
N ILE A 165 -24.60 -0.35 0.72
CA ILE A 165 -24.57 1.11 0.81
C ILE A 165 -25.65 1.65 1.75
N GLU A 166 -26.85 1.06 1.74
CA GLU A 166 -27.89 1.42 2.69
C GLU A 166 -27.47 1.18 4.14
N LYS A 167 -26.88 0.02 4.45
CA LYS A 167 -26.39 -0.30 5.79
C LYS A 167 -25.25 0.63 6.21
N ILE A 168 -24.26 0.85 5.32
CA ILE A 168 -23.16 1.80 5.57
C ILE A 168 -23.76 3.18 5.88
N GLY A 169 -24.68 3.67 5.07
CA GLY A 169 -25.34 4.95 5.28
C GLY A 169 -26.05 5.04 6.63
N ASN A 170 -26.66 3.96 7.11
CA ASN A 170 -27.31 3.91 8.43
C ASN A 170 -26.28 3.96 9.57
N TYR A 171 -25.16 3.23 9.47
CA TYR A 171 -24.07 3.29 10.45
C TYR A 171 -23.42 4.68 10.50
N LEU A 172 -23.17 5.31 9.36
CA LEU A 172 -22.59 6.65 9.29
C LEU A 172 -23.52 7.71 9.90
N LYS A 173 -24.84 7.63 9.65
CA LYS A 173 -25.85 8.51 10.24
C LYS A 173 -25.94 8.32 11.77
N ALA A 174 -25.97 7.07 12.24
CA ALA A 174 -25.97 6.78 13.66
C ALA A 174 -24.70 7.33 14.35
N ALA A 175 -23.53 7.22 13.72
CA ALA A 175 -22.29 7.80 14.24
C ALA A 175 -22.33 9.33 14.23
N ALA A 176 -22.93 9.95 13.22
CA ALA A 176 -23.13 11.40 13.14
C ALA A 176 -24.03 11.94 14.26
N ASP A 177 -25.05 11.17 14.64
CA ASP A 177 -26.02 11.57 15.70
C ASP A 177 -25.39 11.57 17.10
N ILE A 178 -24.39 10.72 17.34
CA ILE A 178 -23.78 10.57 18.68
C ILE A 178 -22.42 11.27 18.80
N THR A 179 -21.77 11.66 17.71
CA THR A 179 -20.51 12.42 17.80
C THR A 179 -20.72 13.83 18.34
N ILE A 180 -19.80 14.26 19.19
CA ILE A 180 -19.82 15.64 19.73
C ILE A 180 -19.10 16.65 18.84
N LYS A 181 -18.52 16.18 17.73
CA LYS A 181 -17.73 17.01 16.80
C LYS A 181 -18.56 17.34 15.55
N PRO A 182 -18.97 18.62 15.36
CA PRO A 182 -19.78 19.00 14.19
C PRO A 182 -19.10 18.73 12.84
N SER A 183 -17.77 18.87 12.75
CA SER A 183 -16.98 18.56 11.56
C SER A 183 -17.08 17.08 11.18
N VAL A 184 -16.99 16.19 12.16
CA VAL A 184 -17.16 14.74 12.00
C VAL A 184 -18.58 14.42 11.54
N ALA A 185 -19.61 14.97 12.20
CA ALA A 185 -21.01 14.76 11.80
C ALA A 185 -21.25 15.21 10.36
N LYS A 186 -20.75 16.40 9.99
CA LYS A 186 -20.83 16.92 8.61
C LYS A 186 -20.22 15.94 7.61
N TYR A 187 -19.00 15.44 7.88
CA TYR A 187 -18.34 14.47 7.02
C TYR A 187 -19.15 13.18 6.87
N LEU A 188 -19.59 12.59 7.99
CA LEU A 188 -20.30 11.31 7.99
C LEU A 188 -21.62 11.38 7.21
N LEU A 189 -22.40 12.46 7.39
CA LEU A 189 -23.63 12.69 6.65
C LEU A 189 -23.36 12.90 5.16
N SER A 190 -22.39 13.74 4.81
CA SER A 190 -22.01 13.97 3.43
C SER A 190 -21.49 12.70 2.75
N LYS A 191 -20.72 11.86 3.46
CA LYS A 191 -20.23 10.57 2.96
C LYS A 191 -21.36 9.58 2.75
N ALA A 192 -22.35 9.52 3.66
CA ALA A 192 -23.53 8.67 3.50
C ALA A 192 -24.37 9.05 2.25
N ASP A 193 -24.43 10.33 1.92
CA ASP A 193 -25.11 10.79 0.70
C ASP A 193 -24.26 10.56 -0.55
N ALA A 194 -22.93 10.76 -0.46
CA ALA A 194 -22.00 10.49 -1.54
C ALA A 194 -22.03 9.03 -2.02
N LEU A 195 -22.09 8.08 -1.08
CA LEU A 195 -22.18 6.65 -1.39
C LEU A 195 -23.47 6.28 -2.13
N LYS A 196 -24.57 7.03 -1.95
CA LYS A 196 -25.85 6.81 -2.64
C LYS A 196 -25.92 7.43 -4.02
N THR A 197 -25.00 8.31 -4.36
CA THR A 197 -25.04 9.10 -5.60
C THR A 197 -23.78 8.94 -6.45
N ASP A 198 -22.76 8.26 -5.93
CA ASP A 198 -21.40 8.19 -6.49
C ASP A 198 -20.77 9.57 -6.78
N ASN A 199 -21.22 10.62 -6.07
CA ASN A 199 -20.65 11.96 -6.11
C ASN A 199 -19.91 12.27 -4.81
N TYR A 200 -18.58 12.18 -4.83
CA TYR A 200 -17.73 12.23 -3.64
C TYR A 200 -17.13 13.60 -3.35
N TYR A 201 -17.30 14.61 -4.22
CA TYR A 201 -16.66 15.92 -4.12
C TYR A 201 -16.91 16.60 -2.76
N GLU A 202 -18.16 16.82 -2.40
CA GLU A 202 -18.54 17.49 -1.13
C GLU A 202 -18.10 16.70 0.11
N SER A 203 -18.14 15.37 0.04
CA SER A 203 -17.71 14.53 1.15
C SER A 203 -16.17 14.54 1.31
N ALA A 204 -15.43 14.71 0.22
CA ALA A 204 -13.98 14.87 0.27
C ALA A 204 -13.57 16.21 0.88
N LEU A 205 -14.26 17.31 0.52
CA LEU A 205 -14.07 18.60 1.18
C LEU A 205 -14.39 18.55 2.68
N ALA A 206 -15.51 17.93 3.05
CA ALA A 206 -15.90 17.79 4.44
C ALA A 206 -14.90 16.95 5.26
N TRP A 207 -14.29 15.93 4.63
CA TRP A 207 -13.24 15.14 5.26
C TRP A 207 -11.96 15.94 5.50
N LEU A 208 -11.54 16.76 4.52
CA LEU A 208 -10.39 17.65 4.67
C LEU A 208 -10.61 18.73 5.75
N ASP A 209 -11.85 19.13 6.01
CA ASP A 209 -12.22 20.07 7.08
C ASP A 209 -12.21 19.44 8.49
N MET A 210 -12.05 18.11 8.60
CA MET A 210 -12.16 17.36 9.85
C MET A 210 -10.81 17.26 10.58
N ASP A 211 -10.23 18.39 11.00
CA ASP A 211 -8.90 18.42 11.60
C ASP A 211 -8.88 18.14 13.10
N ASP A 212 -9.97 18.43 13.80
CA ASP A 212 -10.08 18.39 15.26
C ASP A 212 -10.48 17.01 15.84
N SER A 213 -10.62 15.98 14.98
CA SER A 213 -10.97 14.64 15.41
C SER A 213 -9.76 13.79 15.74
N LYS A 214 -9.83 13.03 16.85
CA LYS A 214 -8.87 11.97 17.16
C LYS A 214 -9.15 10.69 16.38
N MET A 215 -10.39 10.49 15.93
CA MET A 215 -10.82 9.31 15.19
C MET A 215 -11.05 9.71 13.74
N ASP A 216 -10.61 8.88 12.81
CA ASP A 216 -10.84 9.10 11.39
C ASP A 216 -11.40 7.83 10.74
N LEU A 217 -12.18 8.03 9.69
CA LEU A 217 -12.73 6.98 8.85
C LEU A 217 -12.47 7.35 7.39
N VAL A 218 -11.60 6.60 6.74
CA VAL A 218 -11.52 6.59 5.28
C VAL A 218 -12.43 5.49 4.78
N ILE A 219 -13.41 5.80 3.93
CA ILE A 219 -14.38 4.83 3.43
C ILE A 219 -14.87 5.20 2.03
N GLY A 220 -14.90 4.24 1.12
CA GLY A 220 -15.44 4.39 -0.22
C GLY A 220 -14.54 3.82 -1.32
N PRO A 221 -14.90 4.04 -2.60
CA PRO A 221 -14.11 3.58 -3.74
C PRO A 221 -12.94 4.55 -4.02
N ASN A 222 -11.76 4.26 -3.46
CA ASN A 222 -10.61 5.15 -3.58
C ASN A 222 -9.47 4.58 -4.45
N GLU A 223 -9.23 3.26 -4.44
CA GLU A 223 -8.02 2.65 -4.99
C GLU A 223 -8.21 2.16 -6.44
N ALA A 224 -7.27 2.49 -7.34
CA ALA A 224 -7.35 2.14 -8.77
C ALA A 224 -6.49 0.93 -9.19
N ALA A 225 -5.62 0.42 -8.34
CA ALA A 225 -4.60 -0.58 -8.73
C ALA A 225 -5.18 -1.92 -9.22
N ASP A 226 -6.44 -2.24 -8.90
CA ASP A 226 -7.06 -3.48 -9.35
C ASP A 226 -7.56 -3.42 -10.81
N ASP A 227 -7.78 -2.23 -11.35
CA ASP A 227 -8.10 -2.04 -12.77
C ASP A 227 -6.82 -1.96 -13.60
N GLN A 228 -6.22 -3.10 -13.88
CA GLN A 228 -5.02 -3.20 -14.73
C GLN A 228 -5.36 -3.14 -16.24
N LEU A 229 -6.64 -3.15 -16.61
CA LEU A 229 -7.06 -3.07 -18.01
C LEU A 229 -7.01 -1.62 -18.53
N LEU A 230 -7.59 -0.68 -17.77
CA LEU A 230 -7.77 0.72 -18.20
C LEU A 230 -7.33 1.73 -17.13
N GLY A 231 -7.17 1.35 -15.87
CA GLY A 231 -6.80 2.23 -14.75
C GLY A 231 -7.89 3.22 -14.35
N ILE A 232 -9.16 2.97 -14.73
CA ILE A 232 -10.27 3.89 -14.53
C ILE A 232 -11.03 3.60 -13.23
N LYS A 233 -11.37 2.32 -12.99
CA LYS A 233 -12.30 1.91 -11.93
C LYS A 233 -11.65 1.92 -10.57
N ARG A 234 -12.44 2.27 -9.53
CA ARG A 234 -11.98 2.35 -8.14
C ARG A 234 -12.54 1.21 -7.30
N SER A 235 -11.65 0.60 -6.52
CA SER A 235 -11.99 -0.43 -5.53
C SER A 235 -12.48 0.20 -4.23
N TYR A 236 -13.48 -0.43 -3.61
CA TYR A 236 -13.93 -0.09 -2.26
C TYR A 236 -12.90 -0.50 -1.22
N GLU A 237 -12.65 0.42 -0.28
CA GLU A 237 -11.79 0.21 0.87
C GLU A 237 -12.26 1.00 2.08
N ALA A 238 -11.85 0.56 3.26
CA ALA A 238 -12.05 1.33 4.49
C ALA A 238 -10.88 1.17 5.45
N PHE A 239 -10.59 2.27 6.17
CA PHE A 239 -9.64 2.34 7.28
C PHE A 239 -10.33 3.01 8.47
N VAL A 240 -10.35 2.33 9.61
CA VAL A 240 -10.72 2.94 10.88
C VAL A 240 -9.44 3.34 11.60
N LEU A 241 -9.27 4.60 11.92
CA LEU A 241 -8.01 5.17 12.33
C LEU A 241 -8.14 5.93 13.66
N LEU A 242 -7.05 5.92 14.42
CA LEU A 242 -6.88 6.73 15.63
C LEU A 242 -5.64 7.61 15.47
N LYS A 243 -5.80 8.94 15.51
CA LYS A 243 -4.72 9.90 15.32
C LYS A 243 -3.77 9.90 16.52
N ASN A 244 -2.48 9.74 16.28
CA ASN A 244 -1.43 10.04 17.24
C ASN A 244 -1.06 11.53 17.12
N GLN A 245 -1.67 12.35 18.00
CA GLN A 245 -1.50 13.79 17.94
C GLN A 245 -0.07 14.21 18.27
N ALA A 246 0.57 13.57 19.25
CA ALA A 246 1.94 13.93 19.66
C ALA A 246 2.93 13.71 18.50
N HIS A 247 2.85 12.56 17.83
CA HIS A 247 3.71 12.25 16.70
C HIS A 247 3.35 13.09 15.45
N THR A 248 2.06 13.42 15.27
CA THR A 248 1.61 14.36 14.24
C THR A 248 2.24 15.75 14.43
N ASP A 249 2.20 16.27 15.67
CA ASP A 249 2.76 17.58 16.00
C ASP A 249 4.28 17.60 15.81
N GLU A 250 4.97 16.52 16.14
CA GLU A 250 6.40 16.36 15.89
C GLU A 250 6.72 16.40 14.38
N LEU A 251 6.03 15.62 13.57
CA LEU A 251 6.20 15.65 12.11
C LEU A 251 5.94 17.03 11.52
N MET A 252 4.87 17.71 11.96
CA MET A 252 4.48 19.02 11.45
C MET A 252 5.51 20.12 11.73
N GLN A 253 6.35 19.99 12.77
CA GLN A 253 7.45 20.93 13.01
C GLN A 253 8.43 20.97 11.83
N TYR A 254 8.63 19.85 11.15
CA TYR A 254 9.52 19.72 10.01
C TYR A 254 8.78 19.94 8.69
N VAL A 255 7.62 19.31 8.51
CA VAL A 255 6.84 19.40 7.26
C VAL A 255 6.37 20.83 6.97
N SER A 256 6.13 21.65 7.99
CA SER A 256 5.83 23.08 7.80
C SER A 256 6.95 23.85 7.07
N ARG A 257 8.15 23.28 6.98
CA ARG A 257 9.33 23.84 6.32
C ARG A 257 9.57 23.27 4.92
N ILE A 258 8.56 22.69 4.31
CA ILE A 258 8.65 22.02 2.98
C ILE A 258 9.25 22.93 1.89
N ALA A 259 9.08 24.24 1.98
CA ALA A 259 9.70 25.20 1.05
C ALA A 259 11.24 25.20 1.14
N GLU A 260 11.80 25.04 2.36
CA GLU A 260 13.24 24.92 2.57
C GLU A 260 13.74 23.56 2.00
N PHE A 261 12.99 22.49 2.23
CA PHE A 261 13.33 21.17 1.66
C PHE A 261 13.35 21.18 0.13
N GLN A 262 12.49 21.97 -0.50
CA GLN A 262 12.51 22.18 -1.94
C GLN A 262 13.85 22.77 -2.41
N GLU A 263 14.39 23.73 -1.67
CA GLU A 263 15.68 24.34 -1.96
C GLU A 263 16.84 23.37 -1.76
N ASP A 264 16.75 22.52 -0.75
CA ASP A 264 17.76 21.51 -0.40
C ASP A 264 17.84 20.34 -1.38
N LEU A 265 16.83 20.14 -2.23
CA LEU A 265 16.88 19.10 -3.24
C LEU A 265 18.06 19.31 -4.20
N PRO A 266 18.72 18.23 -4.67
CA PRO A 266 19.80 18.34 -5.65
C PRO A 266 19.27 18.80 -7.02
N GLY A 267 20.16 19.35 -7.85
CA GLY A 267 19.84 19.80 -9.20
C GLY A 267 19.59 21.31 -9.29
N GLU A 268 19.27 21.77 -10.50
CA GLU A 268 19.11 23.20 -10.80
C GLU A 268 17.83 23.79 -10.17
N PRO A 269 17.83 25.06 -9.76
CA PRO A 269 16.63 25.71 -9.20
C PRO A 269 15.40 25.63 -10.10
N ALA A 270 15.59 25.66 -11.43
CA ALA A 270 14.49 25.56 -12.40
C ALA A 270 13.72 24.20 -12.33
N TYR A 271 14.32 23.17 -11.73
CA TYR A 271 13.71 21.85 -11.59
C TYR A 271 12.97 21.67 -10.25
N LYS A 272 12.87 22.73 -9.45
CA LYS A 272 12.35 22.72 -8.08
C LYS A 272 11.37 23.89 -7.86
N THR A 273 10.50 24.17 -8.83
CA THR A 273 9.66 25.38 -8.82
C THR A 273 8.26 25.16 -8.28
N PHE A 274 7.85 23.92 -8.09
CA PHE A 274 6.53 23.66 -7.54
C PHE A 274 6.45 24.15 -6.10
N GLN A 275 5.43 24.96 -5.80
CA GLN A 275 5.13 25.39 -4.44
C GLN A 275 4.06 24.45 -3.88
N PRO A 276 4.41 23.58 -2.93
CA PRO A 276 3.41 22.73 -2.28
C PRO A 276 2.33 23.63 -1.68
N GLY A 277 1.06 23.29 -1.94
CA GLY A 277 -0.07 24.07 -1.43
C GLY A 277 -0.08 24.09 0.10
N ALA A 278 -0.47 25.21 0.68
CA ALA A 278 -0.57 25.42 2.13
C ALA A 278 -1.58 24.47 2.83
N GLY A 279 -2.33 23.67 2.08
CA GLY A 279 -3.36 22.75 2.57
C GLY A 279 -2.91 21.29 2.71
N SER A 280 -1.65 20.95 2.34
CA SER A 280 -1.17 19.58 2.48
C SER A 280 -0.78 19.29 3.93
N ASN A 281 -1.58 18.45 4.60
CA ASN A 281 -1.36 18.05 5.99
C ASN A 281 -0.88 16.60 6.05
N ILE A 282 -0.01 16.30 7.01
CA ILE A 282 0.44 14.95 7.32
C ILE A 282 0.00 14.58 8.73
N PHE A 283 -0.55 13.38 8.88
CA PHE A 283 -1.00 12.84 10.16
C PHE A 283 -0.37 11.48 10.41
N SER A 284 0.06 11.24 11.64
CA SER A 284 0.39 9.90 12.13
C SER A 284 -0.84 9.30 12.79
N CYS A 285 -1.22 8.09 12.38
CA CYS A 285 -2.40 7.39 12.88
C CYS A 285 -2.08 5.92 13.15
N ASP A 286 -2.71 5.36 14.18
CA ASP A 286 -2.83 3.91 14.31
C ASP A 286 -4.03 3.42 13.52
N ALA A 287 -3.82 2.40 12.70
CA ALA A 287 -4.90 1.70 12.06
C ALA A 287 -5.53 0.70 13.03
N LEU A 288 -6.84 0.84 13.26
CA LEU A 288 -7.60 -0.04 14.13
C LEU A 288 -8.28 -1.16 13.35
N TYR A 289 -8.65 -0.89 12.11
CA TYR A 289 -9.32 -1.84 11.23
C TYR A 289 -9.08 -1.50 9.76
N TYR A 290 -8.91 -2.55 8.96
CA TYR A 290 -8.83 -2.49 7.51
C TYR A 290 -9.93 -3.32 6.88
N ALA A 291 -10.54 -2.85 5.79
CA ALA A 291 -11.56 -3.59 5.07
C ALA A 291 -11.45 -3.39 3.55
N GLY A 292 -11.95 -4.35 2.81
CA GLY A 292 -11.96 -4.34 1.36
C GLY A 292 -10.54 -4.34 0.78
N LYS A 293 -10.31 -3.52 -0.24
CA LYS A 293 -9.00 -3.42 -0.92
C LYS A 293 -7.85 -3.14 0.06
N ALA A 294 -8.08 -2.34 1.08
CA ALA A 294 -7.10 -2.04 2.11
C ALA A 294 -6.59 -3.30 2.82
N ASN A 295 -7.46 -4.30 3.03
CA ASN A 295 -7.10 -5.56 3.68
C ASN A 295 -6.58 -6.64 2.70
N ALA A 296 -6.67 -6.42 1.40
CA ALA A 296 -6.29 -7.40 0.40
C ALA A 296 -4.78 -7.45 0.15
N GLY A 297 -4.18 -8.63 0.25
CA GLY A 297 -2.76 -8.85 -0.08
C GLY A 297 -1.82 -7.97 0.74
N ILE A 298 -1.01 -7.16 0.03
CA ILE A 298 0.02 -6.29 0.61
C ILE A 298 -0.62 -5.10 1.34
N LYS A 299 -0.23 -4.88 2.59
CA LYS A 299 -0.74 -3.77 3.41
C LYS A 299 -0.05 -2.46 3.06
N VAL A 300 -0.83 -1.42 2.82
CA VAL A 300 -0.30 -0.05 2.66
C VAL A 300 0.16 0.51 4.01
N ILE A 301 1.13 1.41 3.99
CA ILE A 301 1.72 2.04 5.18
C ILE A 301 1.45 3.55 5.23
N ALA A 302 0.99 4.11 4.12
CA ALA A 302 0.61 5.51 4.03
C ALA A 302 -0.54 5.67 3.02
N LEU A 303 -1.34 6.72 3.21
CA LEU A 303 -2.44 7.12 2.33
C LEU A 303 -2.25 8.58 1.96
N ASN A 304 -2.54 8.93 0.71
CA ASN A 304 -2.59 10.33 0.26
C ASN A 304 -3.93 10.56 -0.46
N LEU A 305 -4.84 11.24 0.19
CA LEU A 305 -6.23 11.38 -0.22
C LEU A 305 -6.71 12.85 -0.15
N PRO A 306 -7.77 13.21 -0.85
CA PRO A 306 -8.56 12.43 -1.81
C PRO A 306 -7.87 12.30 -3.17
N PHE A 307 -8.35 11.38 -4.02
CA PHE A 307 -7.86 11.23 -5.41
C PHE A 307 -8.56 12.19 -6.41
N ASP A 308 -9.58 12.90 -5.99
CA ASP A 308 -10.30 13.87 -6.84
C ASP A 308 -9.40 15.06 -7.18
N ALA A 309 -9.10 15.24 -8.47
CA ALA A 309 -8.19 16.27 -8.95
C ALA A 309 -8.69 17.71 -8.69
N ASP A 310 -10.02 17.90 -8.69
CA ASP A 310 -10.61 19.21 -8.42
C ASP A 310 -10.49 19.56 -6.95
N VAL A 311 -10.73 18.58 -6.05
CA VAL A 311 -10.51 18.74 -4.61
C VAL A 311 -9.03 18.98 -4.30
N GLN A 312 -8.12 18.22 -4.92
CA GLN A 312 -6.68 18.42 -4.74
C GLN A 312 -6.22 19.83 -5.13
N ARG A 313 -6.74 20.33 -6.25
CA ARG A 313 -6.41 21.69 -6.72
C ARG A 313 -6.96 22.77 -5.79
N GLU A 314 -8.15 22.58 -5.24
CA GLU A 314 -8.82 23.54 -4.36
C GLU A 314 -8.26 23.54 -2.93
N ARG A 315 -8.02 22.36 -2.36
CA ARG A 315 -7.77 22.17 -0.93
C ARG A 315 -6.50 21.37 -0.61
N GLY A 316 -5.82 20.84 -1.62
CA GLY A 316 -4.68 19.94 -1.41
C GLY A 316 -5.09 18.53 -1.03
N THR A 317 -4.19 17.83 -0.34
CA THR A 317 -4.35 16.44 0.10
C THR A 317 -4.02 16.30 1.58
N ARG A 318 -4.52 15.22 2.17
CA ARG A 318 -4.12 14.75 3.48
C ARG A 318 -3.33 13.47 3.34
N THR A 319 -2.10 13.48 3.86
CA THR A 319 -1.28 12.29 3.99
C THR A 319 -1.48 11.67 5.36
N ILE A 320 -1.73 10.39 5.43
CA ILE A 320 -1.87 9.63 6.67
C ILE A 320 -0.81 8.55 6.70
N LEU A 321 0.06 8.59 7.70
CA LEU A 321 1.03 7.54 7.98
C LEU A 321 0.40 6.54 8.95
N LEU A 322 0.48 5.25 8.65
CA LEU A 322 -0.11 4.19 9.46
C LEU A 322 0.97 3.63 10.39
N GLU A 323 1.17 4.31 11.53
CA GLU A 323 2.33 4.14 12.42
C GLU A 323 2.50 2.71 12.91
N ASN A 324 1.43 2.10 13.45
CA ASN A 324 1.48 0.73 13.92
C ASN A 324 1.74 -0.29 12.80
N VAL A 325 1.33 0.00 11.57
CA VAL A 325 1.59 -0.83 10.39
C VAL A 325 3.03 -0.68 9.92
N ILE A 326 3.54 0.54 9.89
CA ILE A 326 4.96 0.84 9.61
C ILE A 326 5.84 0.06 10.61
N LYS A 327 5.55 0.18 11.91
CA LYS A 327 6.26 -0.53 12.97
C LYS A 327 6.18 -2.05 12.82
N ALA A 328 4.99 -2.57 12.48
CA ALA A 328 4.81 -4.00 12.26
C ALA A 328 5.63 -4.50 11.05
N LYS A 329 5.64 -3.77 9.94
CA LYS A 329 6.47 -4.13 8.78
C LYS A 329 7.97 -4.04 9.09
N TYR A 330 8.40 -3.04 9.85
CA TYR A 330 9.78 -3.01 10.30
C TYR A 330 10.14 -4.26 11.13
N ASN A 331 9.35 -4.56 12.16
CA ASN A 331 9.64 -5.64 13.10
C ASN A 331 9.62 -7.04 12.47
N HIS A 332 8.78 -7.26 11.47
CA HIS A 332 8.63 -8.58 10.85
C HIS A 332 9.39 -8.74 9.53
N ILE A 333 9.73 -7.63 8.86
CA ILE A 333 10.25 -7.70 7.50
C ILE A 333 11.57 -6.94 7.37
N VAL A 334 11.55 -5.60 7.58
CA VAL A 334 12.69 -4.75 7.23
C VAL A 334 13.87 -4.98 8.15
N GLY A 335 13.65 -4.97 9.47
CA GLY A 335 14.70 -5.24 10.46
C GLY A 335 15.30 -6.64 10.30
N PRO A 336 14.50 -7.71 10.45
CA PRO A 336 15.03 -9.08 10.27
C PRO A 336 15.62 -9.33 8.88
N GLY A 337 15.03 -8.76 7.82
CA GLY A 337 15.58 -8.86 6.46
C GLY A 337 16.93 -8.17 6.33
N GLY A 338 17.07 -7.00 6.94
CA GLY A 338 18.33 -6.27 7.00
C GLY A 338 19.43 -7.04 7.76
N GLU A 339 19.09 -7.67 8.89
CA GLU A 339 20.03 -8.52 9.64
C GLU A 339 20.55 -9.71 8.80
N VAL A 340 19.71 -10.27 7.91
CA VAL A 340 20.13 -11.34 6.99
C VAL A 340 21.09 -10.82 5.92
N LEU A 341 20.84 -9.63 5.40
CA LEU A 341 21.49 -9.10 4.19
C LEU A 341 22.75 -8.27 4.49
N LEU A 342 22.81 -7.59 5.65
CA LEU A 342 23.92 -6.71 6.01
C LEU A 342 24.96 -7.41 6.89
N GLU A 343 26.23 -7.04 6.74
CA GLU A 343 27.24 -7.43 7.73
C GLU A 343 26.88 -6.82 9.11
N PRO A 344 27.25 -7.50 10.23
CA PRO A 344 26.77 -7.12 11.57
C PRO A 344 27.03 -5.65 11.95
N GLU A 345 28.11 -5.06 11.47
CA GLU A 345 28.44 -3.65 11.73
C GLU A 345 27.43 -2.68 11.10
N TYR A 346 26.86 -3.02 9.93
CA TYR A 346 25.83 -2.22 9.26
C TYR A 346 24.42 -2.57 9.71
N ALA A 347 24.19 -3.82 10.09
CA ALA A 347 22.92 -4.24 10.68
C ALA A 347 22.66 -3.55 12.03
N ALA A 348 23.71 -3.15 12.76
CA ALA A 348 23.60 -2.37 14.00
C ALA A 348 22.97 -0.97 13.80
N HIS A 349 22.90 -0.49 12.55
CA HIS A 349 22.28 0.78 12.15
C HIS A 349 20.81 0.65 11.76
N LEU A 350 20.22 -0.56 11.83
CA LEU A 350 18.78 -0.72 11.53
C LEU A 350 17.92 -0.11 12.63
N SER A 351 17.01 0.78 12.26
CA SER A 351 16.19 1.56 13.19
C SER A 351 14.73 1.64 12.76
N PRO A 352 13.76 1.31 13.64
CA PRO A 352 12.35 1.48 13.36
C PRO A 352 11.95 2.95 13.17
N ASP A 353 12.60 3.86 13.92
CA ASP A 353 12.34 5.30 13.78
C ASP A 353 12.86 5.80 12.44
N ALA A 354 14.06 5.38 12.01
CA ALA A 354 14.57 5.70 10.68
C ALA A 354 13.65 5.17 9.57
N PHE A 355 13.05 4.00 9.72
CA PHE A 355 12.07 3.48 8.76
C PHE A 355 10.81 4.33 8.70
N PHE A 356 10.29 4.77 9.86
CA PHE A 356 9.15 5.67 9.93
C PHE A 356 9.44 7.02 9.25
N TRP A 357 10.57 7.64 9.59
CA TRP A 357 10.95 8.94 9.04
C TRP A 357 11.26 8.88 7.54
N ASN A 358 11.93 7.84 7.05
CA ASN A 358 12.13 7.60 5.62
C ASN A 358 10.78 7.47 4.89
N THR A 359 9.80 6.79 5.48
CA THR A 359 8.44 6.67 4.93
C THR A 359 7.74 8.02 4.92
N ALA A 360 7.78 8.77 6.02
CA ALA A 360 7.15 10.09 6.12
C ALA A 360 7.71 11.07 5.08
N PHE A 361 9.03 11.14 4.95
CA PHE A 361 9.66 12.06 4.02
C PHE A 361 9.60 11.61 2.55
N ARG A 362 9.40 10.31 2.29
CA ARG A 362 9.00 9.84 0.97
C ARG A 362 7.66 10.47 0.55
N GLU A 363 6.67 10.46 1.45
CA GLU A 363 5.37 11.08 1.19
C GLU A 363 5.49 12.61 1.01
N VAL A 364 6.31 13.28 1.82
CA VAL A 364 6.62 14.71 1.64
C VAL A 364 7.25 14.98 0.27
N ALA A 365 8.20 14.12 -0.15
CA ALA A 365 8.92 14.27 -1.41
C ALA A 365 8.03 14.12 -2.66
N HIS A 366 6.88 13.46 -2.56
CA HIS A 366 5.87 13.48 -3.62
C HIS A 366 5.34 14.89 -3.91
N GLY A 367 5.32 15.76 -2.91
CA GLY A 367 4.94 17.17 -3.04
C GLY A 367 6.02 18.09 -3.60
N LEU A 368 7.24 17.61 -3.89
CA LEU A 368 8.39 18.41 -4.29
C LEU A 368 8.74 18.27 -5.78
N GLY A 369 9.63 19.13 -6.27
CA GLY A 369 10.11 19.13 -7.66
C GLY A 369 9.32 20.03 -8.57
N VAL A 370 8.80 19.52 -9.68
CA VAL A 370 7.92 20.22 -10.64
C VAL A 370 6.68 19.39 -10.93
N LYS A 371 5.56 20.03 -11.22
CA LYS A 371 4.33 19.37 -11.71
C LYS A 371 4.08 19.65 -13.19
N GLU A 372 4.59 20.76 -13.70
CA GLU A 372 4.55 21.17 -15.10
C GLU A 372 5.97 21.21 -15.66
N THR A 373 6.15 20.85 -16.93
CA THR A 373 7.43 20.92 -17.60
C THR A 373 7.83 22.37 -17.87
N ILE A 374 9.12 22.68 -17.72
CA ILE A 374 9.66 24.04 -17.92
C ILE A 374 9.67 24.49 -19.38
N ASP A 375 9.52 23.57 -20.32
CA ASP A 375 9.52 23.82 -21.76
C ASP A 375 8.10 23.85 -22.39
N GLY A 376 7.06 23.83 -21.53
CA GLY A 376 5.67 23.98 -21.97
C GLY A 376 5.03 22.73 -22.59
N LYS A 377 5.60 21.54 -22.37
CA LYS A 377 4.98 20.27 -22.81
C LYS A 377 3.74 19.87 -22.01
N GLY A 378 3.39 20.64 -20.98
CA GLY A 378 2.28 20.39 -20.07
C GLY A 378 2.71 19.68 -18.79
N SER A 379 1.79 18.94 -18.15
CA SER A 379 2.10 18.23 -16.92
C SER A 379 3.19 17.17 -17.12
N VAL A 380 3.98 16.93 -16.08
CA VAL A 380 5.03 15.88 -16.07
C VAL A 380 4.43 14.53 -16.45
N GLU A 381 3.25 14.22 -15.91
CA GLU A 381 2.53 12.98 -16.22
C GLU A 381 2.23 12.85 -17.72
N LYS A 382 1.69 13.91 -18.33
CA LYS A 382 1.42 13.93 -19.78
C LYS A 382 2.69 13.84 -20.60
N ALA A 383 3.75 14.54 -20.20
CA ALA A 383 5.00 14.61 -20.93
C ALA A 383 5.77 13.28 -20.91
N LEU A 384 5.82 12.60 -19.76
CA LEU A 384 6.54 11.33 -19.59
C LEU A 384 5.67 10.09 -19.89
N GLY A 385 4.34 10.22 -19.90
CA GLY A 385 3.41 9.12 -20.19
C GLY A 385 3.61 7.94 -19.24
N SER A 386 3.77 6.72 -19.78
CA SER A 386 3.88 5.50 -18.96
C SER A 386 5.05 5.47 -17.97
N ALA A 387 6.12 6.22 -18.22
CA ALA A 387 7.27 6.30 -17.30
C ALA A 387 7.04 7.28 -16.13
N ALA A 388 6.01 8.12 -16.20
CA ALA A 388 5.80 9.19 -15.22
C ALA A 388 5.71 8.68 -13.78
N VAL A 389 4.91 7.65 -13.53
CA VAL A 389 4.68 7.10 -12.20
C VAL A 389 5.94 6.44 -11.63
N THR A 390 6.66 5.67 -12.47
CA THR A 390 7.94 5.05 -12.03
C THR A 390 8.97 6.12 -11.68
N MET A 391 9.11 7.18 -12.50
CA MET A 391 10.02 8.29 -12.23
C MET A 391 9.62 9.05 -10.96
N GLU A 392 8.32 9.23 -10.72
CA GLU A 392 7.81 9.86 -9.50
C GLU A 392 8.17 9.04 -8.25
N GLU A 393 8.03 7.73 -8.30
CA GLU A 393 8.41 6.84 -7.20
C GLU A 393 9.94 6.85 -6.95
N VAL A 394 10.76 6.87 -8.01
CA VAL A 394 12.22 7.02 -7.86
C VAL A 394 12.56 8.34 -7.18
N LYS A 395 11.97 9.45 -7.63
CA LYS A 395 12.16 10.78 -7.01
C LYS A 395 11.76 10.76 -5.53
N ALA A 396 10.56 10.29 -5.23
CA ALA A 396 10.03 10.32 -3.88
C ALA A 396 10.89 9.51 -2.89
N ASN A 397 11.30 8.30 -3.27
CA ASN A 397 12.14 7.45 -2.44
C ASN A 397 13.54 8.07 -2.21
N THR A 398 14.20 8.54 -3.28
CA THR A 398 15.57 9.06 -3.17
C THR A 398 15.62 10.45 -2.53
N ALA A 399 14.72 11.35 -2.90
CA ALA A 399 14.61 12.66 -2.26
C ALA A 399 14.20 12.53 -0.79
N GLY A 400 13.26 11.64 -0.47
CA GLY A 400 12.80 11.42 0.91
C GLY A 400 13.94 11.07 1.86
N VAL A 401 14.75 10.07 1.54
CA VAL A 401 15.88 9.68 2.40
C VAL A 401 16.97 10.76 2.46
N LEU A 402 17.21 11.49 1.36
CA LEU A 402 18.15 12.64 1.37
C LEU A 402 17.67 13.76 2.29
N LEU A 403 16.37 14.06 2.29
CA LEU A 403 15.79 15.05 3.19
C LEU A 403 15.93 14.60 4.65
N VAL A 404 15.72 13.32 4.95
CA VAL A 404 15.97 12.76 6.30
C VAL A 404 17.45 12.94 6.70
N CYS A 405 18.40 12.68 5.79
CA CYS A 405 19.82 12.97 6.03
C CYS A 405 20.06 14.46 6.29
N LYS A 406 19.39 15.36 5.56
CA LYS A 406 19.49 16.81 5.76
C LYS A 406 18.92 17.28 7.09
N LEU A 407 17.85 16.65 7.56
CA LEU A 407 17.33 16.93 8.90
C LEU A 407 18.37 16.68 9.98
N GLN A 408 19.21 15.68 9.83
CA GLN A 408 20.33 15.41 10.75
C GLN A 408 21.36 16.53 10.75
N ASP A 409 21.61 17.18 9.61
CA ASP A 409 22.58 18.27 9.50
C ASP A 409 22.06 19.60 10.07
N HIS A 410 20.75 19.89 9.93
CA HIS A 410 20.16 21.18 10.21
C HIS A 410 19.34 21.25 11.50
N TYR A 411 18.91 20.10 12.01
CA TYR A 411 18.05 19.99 13.19
C TYR A 411 18.60 18.94 14.15
N ASP A 412 18.37 19.14 15.43
CA ASP A 412 18.81 18.21 16.48
C ASP A 412 17.85 17.02 16.59
N ILE A 413 17.85 16.16 15.56
CA ILE A 413 17.13 14.88 15.59
C ILE A 413 18.08 13.67 15.79
N HIS A 414 19.35 13.91 16.02
CA HIS A 414 20.36 12.86 16.27
C HIS A 414 20.03 11.99 17.49
N HIS A 415 19.24 12.49 18.41
CA HIS A 415 18.78 11.74 19.57
C HIS A 415 17.75 10.66 19.23
N ILE A 416 17.15 10.70 18.02
CA ILE A 416 16.20 9.69 17.54
C ILE A 416 16.92 8.60 16.75
N PHE A 417 17.70 8.99 15.74
CA PHE A 417 18.52 8.11 14.89
C PHE A 417 19.62 8.92 14.18
N THR A 418 20.58 8.23 13.55
CA THR A 418 21.69 8.87 12.80
C THR A 418 21.44 8.82 11.28
N LYS A 419 22.30 9.49 10.49
CA LYS A 419 22.28 9.37 9.03
C LYS A 419 22.56 7.95 8.57
N GLU A 420 23.52 7.29 9.22
CA GLU A 420 23.87 5.91 8.95
C GLU A 420 22.68 4.99 9.20
N ASP A 421 21.90 5.25 10.26
CA ASP A 421 20.68 4.50 10.56
C ASP A 421 19.62 4.71 9.46
N ALA A 422 19.44 5.95 8.98
CA ALA A 422 18.53 6.25 7.89
C ALA A 422 18.92 5.52 6.60
N LEU A 423 20.20 5.56 6.22
CA LEU A 423 20.70 4.94 4.99
C LEU A 423 20.71 3.41 5.05
N ALA A 424 21.12 2.81 6.19
CA ALA A 424 21.10 1.36 6.38
C ALA A 424 19.67 0.81 6.34
N THR A 425 18.75 1.48 7.03
CA THR A 425 17.33 1.12 7.06
C THR A 425 16.68 1.31 5.69
N PHE A 426 17.06 2.37 4.97
CA PHE A 426 16.61 2.57 3.58
C PHE A 426 17.04 1.41 2.68
N PHE A 427 18.32 0.99 2.74
CA PHE A 427 18.82 -0.15 1.98
C PHE A 427 18.04 -1.43 2.30
N ALA A 428 17.83 -1.74 3.59
CA ALA A 428 17.07 -2.91 4.02
C ALA A 428 15.61 -2.88 3.53
N SER A 429 14.97 -1.71 3.55
CA SER A 429 13.61 -1.54 3.03
C SER A 429 13.54 -1.72 1.53
N LEU A 430 14.54 -1.20 0.80
CA LEU A 430 14.66 -1.30 -0.66
C LEU A 430 14.69 -2.77 -1.10
N VAL A 431 15.62 -3.58 -0.54
CA VAL A 431 15.74 -5.00 -0.88
C VAL A 431 14.52 -5.81 -0.41
N SER A 432 13.94 -5.47 0.74
CA SER A 432 12.74 -6.15 1.24
C SER A 432 11.52 -5.94 0.32
N SER A 433 11.38 -4.76 -0.28
CA SER A 433 10.26 -4.42 -1.17
C SER A 433 10.42 -4.94 -2.60
N GLU A 434 11.63 -5.21 -3.05
CA GLU A 434 11.88 -5.79 -4.37
C GLU A 434 11.20 -7.16 -4.59
N ARG A 435 10.83 -7.86 -3.51
CA ARG A 435 10.05 -9.12 -3.58
C ARG A 435 8.73 -8.99 -4.33
N PHE A 436 8.19 -7.78 -4.41
CA PHE A 436 6.95 -7.51 -5.14
C PHE A 436 7.16 -7.41 -6.65
N GLY A 437 8.43 -7.45 -7.11
CA GLY A 437 8.82 -7.57 -8.50
C GLY A 437 8.54 -6.32 -9.33
N GLU A 438 8.66 -6.50 -10.65
CA GLU A 438 8.55 -5.43 -11.65
C GLU A 438 7.09 -5.03 -11.95
N GLY A 439 6.10 -5.72 -11.36
CA GLY A 439 4.68 -5.56 -11.70
C GLY A 439 4.06 -4.23 -11.25
N SER A 440 4.67 -3.54 -10.28
CA SER A 440 4.22 -2.23 -9.80
C SER A 440 5.23 -1.14 -10.08
N SER A 441 4.78 0.11 -10.17
CA SER A 441 5.67 1.27 -10.36
C SER A 441 6.64 1.43 -9.19
N LEU A 442 6.19 1.19 -7.96
CA LEU A 442 7.05 1.19 -6.77
C LEU A 442 8.10 0.08 -6.82
N GLY A 443 7.72 -1.14 -7.21
CA GLY A 443 8.68 -2.25 -7.37
C GLY A 443 9.74 -1.93 -8.43
N ARG A 444 9.34 -1.41 -9.58
CA ARG A 444 10.28 -0.96 -10.63
C ARG A 444 11.19 0.15 -10.12
N ALA A 445 10.66 1.14 -9.41
CA ALA A 445 11.45 2.23 -8.84
C ALA A 445 12.52 1.70 -7.86
N ASN A 446 12.16 0.77 -7.00
CA ASN A 446 13.09 0.18 -6.04
C ASN A 446 14.21 -0.60 -6.75
N ILE A 447 13.90 -1.35 -7.81
CA ILE A 447 14.89 -2.03 -8.65
C ILE A 447 15.82 -1.02 -9.33
N ILE A 448 15.29 0.07 -9.87
CA ILE A 448 16.07 1.16 -10.47
C ILE A 448 17.05 1.75 -9.45
N ILE A 449 16.57 2.09 -8.27
CA ILE A 449 17.39 2.66 -7.20
C ILE A 449 18.49 1.68 -6.78
N TYR A 450 18.13 0.41 -6.54
CA TYR A 450 19.09 -0.63 -6.20
C TYR A 450 20.21 -0.74 -7.26
N ASN A 451 19.84 -0.89 -8.53
CA ASN A 451 20.81 -1.06 -9.61
C ASN A 451 21.71 0.17 -9.79
N TYR A 452 21.15 1.37 -9.63
CA TYR A 452 21.92 2.62 -9.72
C TYR A 452 22.94 2.74 -8.58
N LEU A 453 22.52 2.47 -7.34
CA LEU A 453 23.41 2.47 -6.18
C LEU A 453 24.47 1.35 -6.26
N ALA A 454 24.10 0.17 -6.75
CA ALA A 454 25.02 -0.94 -6.99
C ALA A 454 26.10 -0.57 -8.01
N GLN A 455 25.73 0.09 -9.11
CA GLN A 455 26.67 0.58 -10.12
C GLN A 455 27.63 1.63 -9.56
N ALA A 456 27.17 2.47 -8.63
CA ALA A 456 28.01 3.43 -7.92
C ALA A 456 28.94 2.78 -6.88
N GLY A 457 28.80 1.47 -6.62
CA GLY A 457 29.58 0.75 -5.63
C GLY A 457 29.24 1.12 -4.18
N ALA A 458 27.97 1.54 -3.97
CA ALA A 458 27.49 2.01 -2.66
C ALA A 458 27.35 0.87 -1.62
N PHE A 459 27.17 -0.37 -2.08
CA PHE A 459 27.04 -1.54 -1.20
C PHE A 459 27.72 -2.78 -1.80
N PRO A 460 29.06 -2.88 -1.69
CA PRO A 460 29.77 -4.05 -2.17
C PRO A 460 29.37 -5.31 -1.40
N ARG A 461 29.14 -6.41 -2.14
CA ARG A 461 28.88 -7.71 -1.55
C ARG A 461 30.18 -8.37 -1.10
N LYS A 462 30.19 -8.91 0.10
CA LYS A 462 31.35 -9.56 0.72
C LYS A 462 31.35 -11.07 0.48
N ALA A 463 32.46 -11.73 0.86
CA ALA A 463 32.60 -13.18 0.81
C ALA A 463 31.59 -13.92 1.72
N SER A 464 31.09 -13.26 2.76
CA SER A 464 29.97 -13.71 3.63
C SER A 464 28.65 -13.81 2.90
N ASN A 465 28.54 -13.30 1.66
CA ASN A 465 27.31 -13.12 0.90
C ASN A 465 26.40 -11.99 1.45
N GLN A 466 26.90 -11.19 2.41
CA GLN A 466 26.25 -10.02 2.96
C GLN A 466 26.83 -8.73 2.34
N TYR A 467 26.15 -7.62 2.54
CA TYR A 467 26.54 -6.31 2.04
C TYR A 467 27.23 -5.49 3.11
N ALA A 468 28.30 -4.81 2.70
CA ALA A 468 28.84 -3.67 3.43
C ALA A 468 28.31 -2.39 2.80
N LEU A 469 28.01 -1.38 3.61
CA LEU A 469 27.51 -0.11 3.12
C LEU A 469 28.62 0.94 3.08
N ASP A 470 28.73 1.66 1.98
CA ASP A 470 29.53 2.88 1.88
C ASP A 470 28.55 4.07 1.92
N PHE A 471 28.27 4.56 3.12
CA PHE A 471 27.27 5.61 3.36
C PHE A 471 27.53 6.88 2.55
N GLN A 472 28.81 7.26 2.37
CA GLN A 472 29.18 8.43 1.59
C GLN A 472 28.84 8.24 0.10
N LYS A 473 29.13 7.06 -0.45
CA LYS A 473 28.75 6.74 -1.84
C LYS A 473 27.24 6.60 -2.00
N MET A 474 26.55 6.05 -0.99
CA MET A 474 25.08 5.98 -1.01
C MET A 474 24.48 7.38 -1.11
N GLU A 475 24.86 8.29 -0.21
CA GLU A 475 24.36 9.66 -0.19
C GLU A 475 24.66 10.40 -1.52
N SER A 476 25.90 10.28 -2.03
CA SER A 476 26.27 10.86 -3.32
C SER A 476 25.45 10.31 -4.48
N ALA A 477 25.32 8.99 -4.58
CA ALA A 477 24.59 8.35 -5.68
C ALA A 477 23.07 8.62 -5.60
N LEU A 478 22.50 8.70 -4.39
CA LEU A 478 21.10 9.12 -4.19
C LEU A 478 20.89 10.58 -4.65
N SER A 479 21.84 11.47 -4.33
CA SER A 479 21.82 12.87 -4.79
C SER A 479 21.89 12.97 -6.32
N ASP A 480 22.79 12.23 -6.96
CA ASP A 480 22.93 12.21 -8.40
C ASP A 480 21.67 11.68 -9.10
N LEU A 481 21.10 10.59 -8.57
CA LEU A 481 19.87 10.00 -9.10
C LEU A 481 18.68 10.94 -8.93
N THR A 482 18.55 11.59 -7.77
CA THR A 482 17.47 12.56 -7.54
C THR A 482 17.58 13.74 -8.51
N ALA A 483 18.79 14.31 -8.70
CA ALA A 483 19.02 15.38 -9.65
C ALA A 483 18.67 14.98 -11.09
N LEU A 484 19.03 13.76 -11.48
CA LEU A 484 18.74 13.19 -12.79
C LEU A 484 17.23 13.07 -13.03
N VAL A 485 16.49 12.56 -12.05
CA VAL A 485 15.04 12.39 -12.18
C VAL A 485 14.32 13.75 -12.17
N LEU A 486 14.71 14.68 -11.30
CA LEU A 486 14.16 16.05 -11.30
C LEU A 486 14.36 16.74 -12.65
N LYS A 487 15.54 16.62 -13.24
CA LYS A 487 15.81 17.12 -14.59
C LYS A 487 14.89 16.47 -15.63
N THR A 488 14.76 15.15 -15.59
CA THR A 488 13.92 14.39 -16.54
C THR A 488 12.45 14.81 -16.45
N GLN A 489 11.94 14.98 -15.24
CA GLN A 489 10.58 15.47 -15.00
C GLN A 489 10.43 16.93 -15.49
N ALA A 490 11.37 17.81 -15.15
CA ALA A 490 11.31 19.22 -15.52
C ALA A 490 11.38 19.46 -17.04
N THR A 491 12.17 18.67 -17.75
CA THR A 491 12.31 18.78 -19.22
C THR A 491 11.29 17.93 -19.99
N GLY A 492 10.52 17.07 -19.30
CA GLY A 492 9.59 16.15 -19.96
C GLY A 492 10.28 15.25 -20.99
N ASP A 493 11.52 14.79 -20.69
CA ASP A 493 12.31 13.94 -21.59
C ASP A 493 11.87 12.47 -21.51
N LYS A 494 10.78 12.17 -22.22
CA LYS A 494 10.22 10.82 -22.27
C LYS A 494 11.21 9.80 -22.84
N ALA A 495 11.96 10.18 -23.86
CA ALA A 495 12.89 9.24 -24.50
C ALA A 495 13.99 8.80 -23.51
N PHE A 496 14.51 9.74 -22.74
CA PHE A 496 15.44 9.44 -21.68
C PHE A 496 14.79 8.59 -20.57
N ALA A 497 13.58 8.96 -20.12
CA ALA A 497 12.86 8.21 -19.07
C ALA A 497 12.65 6.75 -19.46
N ASP A 498 12.16 6.48 -20.68
CA ASP A 498 11.94 5.13 -21.20
C ASP A 498 13.26 4.33 -21.30
N GLN A 499 14.33 4.97 -21.78
CA GLN A 499 15.66 4.33 -21.86
C GLN A 499 16.21 4.02 -20.48
N PHE A 500 16.11 4.95 -19.53
CA PHE A 500 16.60 4.82 -18.18
C PHE A 500 15.84 3.71 -17.42
N GLU A 501 14.52 3.70 -17.50
CA GLU A 501 13.70 2.63 -16.94
C GLU A 501 14.10 1.27 -17.54
N SER A 502 14.19 1.15 -18.87
CA SER A 502 14.61 -0.08 -19.55
C SER A 502 16.00 -0.57 -19.14
N GLN A 503 16.91 0.34 -18.83
CA GLN A 503 18.29 0.01 -18.43
C GLN A 503 18.35 -0.49 -16.99
N TYR A 504 17.65 0.16 -16.06
CA TYR A 504 17.82 -0.05 -14.63
C TYR A 504 16.71 -0.87 -13.96
N SER A 505 15.56 -1.10 -14.61
CA SER A 505 14.45 -1.86 -14.01
C SER A 505 14.61 -3.38 -14.09
N LYS A 506 15.72 -3.88 -14.62
CA LYS A 506 15.97 -5.33 -14.76
C LYS A 506 16.48 -5.89 -13.43
N LEU A 507 15.87 -6.99 -12.98
CA LEU A 507 16.34 -7.73 -11.82
C LEU A 507 17.80 -8.17 -12.00
N SER A 508 18.65 -7.90 -11.02
CA SER A 508 20.03 -8.36 -11.00
C SER A 508 20.14 -9.81 -10.52
N SER A 509 21.25 -10.48 -10.85
CA SER A 509 21.54 -11.84 -10.31
C SER A 509 21.66 -11.85 -8.77
N ASN A 510 22.10 -10.74 -8.17
CA ASN A 510 22.19 -10.58 -6.73
C ASN A 510 20.79 -10.57 -6.11
N TYR A 511 19.84 -9.92 -6.75
CA TYR A 511 18.47 -9.84 -6.30
C TYR A 511 17.83 -11.22 -6.09
N ASP A 512 17.98 -12.13 -7.05
CA ASP A 512 17.47 -13.51 -6.89
C ASP A 512 18.14 -14.24 -5.72
N SER A 513 19.41 -13.97 -5.46
CA SER A 513 20.14 -14.51 -4.31
C SER A 513 19.62 -13.94 -2.99
N ASP A 514 19.38 -12.63 -2.93
CA ASP A 514 18.88 -11.95 -1.74
C ASP A 514 17.48 -12.42 -1.38
N ARG A 515 16.58 -12.47 -2.36
CA ARG A 515 15.23 -13.02 -2.20
C ARG A 515 15.25 -14.46 -1.70
N ARG A 516 16.20 -15.27 -2.17
CA ARG A 516 16.37 -16.65 -1.70
C ARG A 516 16.86 -16.68 -0.25
N SER A 517 17.82 -15.85 0.12
CA SER A 517 18.32 -15.75 1.49
C SER A 517 17.22 -15.36 2.47
N LEU A 518 16.44 -14.33 2.13
CA LEU A 518 15.30 -13.90 2.93
C LEU A 518 14.24 -15.01 3.08
N SER A 519 13.99 -15.78 2.02
CA SER A 519 13.03 -16.87 2.03
C SER A 519 13.51 -18.07 2.86
N LEU A 520 14.81 -18.37 2.85
CA LEU A 520 15.41 -19.46 3.66
C LEU A 520 15.34 -19.15 5.16
N GLU A 521 15.46 -17.89 5.54
CA GLU A 521 15.33 -17.42 6.93
C GLU A 521 13.87 -17.15 7.31
N ASN A 522 12.91 -17.54 6.46
CA ASN A 522 11.47 -17.37 6.66
C ASN A 522 11.05 -15.92 6.91
N ILE A 523 11.76 -14.94 6.35
CA ILE A 523 11.33 -13.55 6.42
C ILE A 523 10.06 -13.40 5.57
N PRO A 524 8.91 -12.98 6.15
CA PRO A 524 7.65 -12.89 5.43
C PRO A 524 7.71 -11.82 4.34
N ALA A 525 6.91 -11.98 3.29
CA ALA A 525 6.80 -10.96 2.24
C ALA A 525 5.99 -9.77 2.71
N ASP A 526 4.94 -10.00 3.50
CA ASP A 526 4.14 -8.94 4.10
C ASP A 526 3.50 -9.40 5.42
N ILE A 527 2.63 -8.58 5.98
CA ILE A 527 1.86 -8.82 7.19
C ILE A 527 0.38 -9.02 6.85
N ARG A 528 -0.33 -9.69 7.74
CA ARG A 528 -1.80 -9.73 7.77
C ARG A 528 -2.29 -9.49 9.19
N PHE A 529 -3.41 -8.81 9.31
CA PHE A 529 -3.94 -8.49 10.61
C PHE A 529 -4.83 -9.61 11.16
N SER A 530 -4.70 -9.85 12.45
CA SER A 530 -5.68 -10.56 13.26
C SER A 530 -6.38 -9.50 14.10
N PHE A 531 -7.61 -9.15 13.72
CA PHE A 531 -8.43 -8.22 14.51
C PHE A 531 -9.04 -8.99 15.67
N GLN A 532 -8.85 -8.50 16.90
CA GLN A 532 -9.60 -9.01 18.05
C GLN A 532 -11.03 -8.47 17.95
N HIS A 533 -12.00 -9.37 17.92
CA HIS A 533 -13.43 -9.08 17.85
C HIS A 533 -14.00 -8.69 19.20
#